data_8dd002a76875611afe175f5922d9b515
#
_entry.id   8dd002a76875611afe175f5922d9b515
#
_cell.length_a   1.000
_cell.length_b   1.000
_cell.length_c   1.000
_cell.angle_alpha   90.00
_cell.angle_beta   90.00
_cell.angle_gamma   90.00
#
_symmetry.space_group_name_H-M   'P 1'
#
loop_
_entity.id
_entity.type
_entity.pdbx_description
1 polymer ?
#
loop_
_entity_poly.entity_id
_entity_poly.type
_entity_poly.pdbx_seq_one_letter_code
_entity_poly.pdbx_strand_id
1 'polypeptide(L)'
;MKDLNDYFDPGFTVDDILGDSKTSTYINDAYYALLRDDMAEWARIGTPLSADESKTFEALVLHENWLLDRRHFEMWYQLYTRECSYWIPAVHDLPGNPEFDPQSHVTIAFDDRRRMGDRIVWLRTGVAYSQLPPSYTMHMSTGFVRVPSDRPGEVKIRSQFLLQEMRSSNPVQTLSGWMGHVFKEEDGRWKIDRKIVSLLDGQRTHHNLTYLI
;
A
#
# COMPACT_ATOMS: atom_id res chain seq x y z
N MET A 1 22.75 5.51 4.26
CA MET A 1 21.50 4.80 3.94
C MET A 1 21.66 3.38 4.50
N LYS A 2 20.73 2.90 5.31
CA LYS A 2 20.72 1.49 5.70
C LYS A 2 20.46 0.66 4.43
N ASP A 3 21.10 -0.49 4.32
CA ASP A 3 20.83 -1.43 3.23
C ASP A 3 19.35 -1.84 3.30
N LEU A 4 18.69 -2.06 2.16
CA LEU A 4 17.31 -2.57 2.13
C LEU A 4 17.19 -3.90 2.88
N ASN A 5 18.25 -4.70 2.89
CA ASN A 5 18.33 -5.93 3.68
C ASN A 5 18.25 -5.70 5.20
N ASP A 6 18.60 -4.50 5.69
CA ASP A 6 18.49 -4.16 7.11
C ASP A 6 17.03 -3.92 7.56
N TYR A 7 16.10 -3.83 6.61
CA TYR A 7 14.68 -3.66 6.90
C TYR A 7 13.99 -4.94 7.37
N PHE A 8 14.60 -6.09 7.13
CA PHE A 8 13.93 -7.37 7.33
C PHE A 8 14.62 -8.19 8.39
N ASP A 9 13.79 -8.82 9.23
CA ASP A 9 14.18 -9.99 9.98
C ASP A 9 13.92 -11.22 9.10
N PRO A 10 14.96 -11.92 8.65
CA PRO A 10 14.80 -13.12 7.81
C PRO A 10 14.13 -14.29 8.55
N GLY A 11 14.10 -14.23 9.89
CA GLY A 11 13.40 -15.20 10.74
C GLY A 11 11.92 -14.87 10.97
N PHE A 12 11.44 -13.71 10.51
CA PHE A 12 10.04 -13.29 10.68
C PHE A 12 9.08 -14.17 9.86
N THR A 13 8.10 -14.74 10.52
CA THR A 13 7.21 -15.76 9.98
C THR A 13 5.73 -15.40 10.12
N VAL A 14 4.86 -16.24 9.61
CA VAL A 14 3.40 -16.12 9.81
C VAL A 14 3.01 -16.18 11.29
N ASP A 15 3.72 -16.92 12.11
CA ASP A 15 3.46 -17.01 13.56
C ASP A 15 3.74 -15.68 14.27
N ASP A 16 4.74 -14.94 13.80
CA ASP A 16 5.03 -13.58 14.29
C ASP A 16 3.92 -12.60 13.89
N ILE A 17 3.39 -12.72 12.67
CA ILE A 17 2.24 -11.93 12.22
C ILE A 17 1.02 -12.21 13.11
N LEU A 18 0.74 -13.46 13.42
CA LEU A 18 -0.36 -13.84 14.32
C LEU A 18 -0.18 -13.29 15.74
N GLY A 19 1.05 -13.10 16.16
CA GLY A 19 1.42 -12.52 17.46
C GLY A 19 1.33 -11.01 17.52
N ASP A 20 1.52 -10.33 16.39
CA ASP A 20 1.81 -8.89 16.31
C ASP A 20 0.58 -8.00 16.59
N SER A 21 -0.61 -8.39 16.20
CA SER A 21 -1.77 -7.52 16.41
C SER A 21 -3.09 -8.26 16.47
N LYS A 22 -3.74 -8.17 17.62
CA LYS A 22 -5.07 -8.75 17.80
C LYS A 22 -6.21 -7.74 17.72
N THR A 23 -5.94 -6.44 17.85
CA THR A 23 -6.96 -5.39 17.80
C THR A 23 -6.40 -4.10 17.24
N SER A 24 -7.10 -3.52 16.26
CA SER A 24 -6.78 -2.21 15.70
C SER A 24 -7.57 -1.13 16.42
N THR A 25 -7.01 -0.63 17.50
CA THR A 25 -7.65 0.44 18.29
C THR A 25 -7.36 1.84 17.75
N TYR A 26 -6.39 1.98 16.85
CA TYR A 26 -6.00 3.27 16.27
C TYR A 26 -6.92 3.72 15.13
N ILE A 27 -7.67 2.82 14.48
CA ILE A 27 -8.65 3.19 13.46
C ILE A 27 -9.90 3.75 14.16
N ASN A 28 -9.92 5.04 14.35
CA ASN A 28 -10.98 5.79 15.02
C ASN A 28 -11.30 7.07 14.22
N ASP A 29 -12.20 7.92 14.73
CA ASP A 29 -12.63 9.15 14.04
C ASP A 29 -11.46 10.10 13.74
N ALA A 30 -10.46 10.18 14.62
CA ALA A 30 -9.27 10.98 14.38
C ALA A 30 -8.43 10.44 13.24
N TYR A 31 -8.33 9.10 13.11
CA TYR A 31 -7.64 8.46 12.00
C TYR A 31 -8.37 8.69 10.67
N TYR A 32 -9.69 8.61 10.66
CA TYR A 32 -10.48 8.95 9.46
C TYR A 32 -10.36 10.42 9.09
N ALA A 33 -10.30 11.33 10.06
CA ALA A 33 -10.00 12.75 9.80
C ALA A 33 -8.61 12.92 9.16
N LEU A 34 -7.61 12.18 9.65
CA LEU A 34 -6.27 12.14 9.07
C LEU A 34 -6.29 11.70 7.59
N LEU A 35 -7.07 10.69 7.24
CA LEU A 35 -7.19 10.22 5.86
C LEU A 35 -7.89 11.25 4.97
N ARG A 36 -8.89 11.99 5.47
CA ARG A 36 -9.52 13.10 4.73
C ARG A 36 -8.52 14.22 4.44
N ASP A 37 -7.72 14.60 5.43
CA ASP A 37 -6.66 15.59 5.24
C ASP A 37 -5.63 15.11 4.21
N ASP A 38 -5.24 13.83 4.27
CA ASP A 38 -4.34 13.23 3.28
C ASP A 38 -4.92 13.35 1.86
N MET A 39 -6.22 13.10 1.67
CA MET A 39 -6.85 13.27 0.36
C MET A 39 -6.71 14.68 -0.18
N ALA A 40 -6.90 15.69 0.66
CA ALA A 40 -6.69 17.09 0.27
C ALA A 40 -5.22 17.39 -0.08
N GLU A 41 -4.28 16.80 0.66
CA GLU A 41 -2.85 16.98 0.39
C GLU A 41 -2.40 16.30 -0.90
N TRP A 42 -2.95 15.13 -1.25
CA TRP A 42 -2.63 14.43 -2.50
C TRP A 42 -2.94 15.24 -3.77
N ALA A 43 -3.86 16.22 -3.69
CA ALA A 43 -4.15 17.13 -4.79
C ALA A 43 -3.06 18.17 -5.05
N ARG A 44 -2.15 18.39 -4.12
CA ARG A 44 -1.11 19.40 -4.22
C ARG A 44 -0.13 19.07 -5.35
N ILE A 45 0.44 20.12 -5.94
CA ILE A 45 1.49 19.95 -6.93
C ILE A 45 2.73 19.37 -6.22
N GLY A 46 3.17 18.22 -6.70
CA GLY A 46 4.39 17.58 -6.23
C GLY A 46 5.63 18.16 -6.91
N THR A 47 6.77 18.01 -6.26
CA THR A 47 8.09 18.34 -6.80
C THR A 47 8.88 17.06 -7.14
N PRO A 48 9.79 17.08 -8.12
CA PRO A 48 10.70 15.97 -8.35
C PRO A 48 11.48 15.61 -7.09
N LEU A 49 11.78 14.33 -6.92
CA LEU A 49 12.59 13.86 -5.81
C LEU A 49 14.03 14.34 -5.95
N SER A 50 14.65 14.70 -4.84
CA SER A 50 16.10 14.82 -4.76
C SER A 50 16.77 13.46 -4.93
N ALA A 51 18.06 13.43 -5.22
CA ALA A 51 18.81 12.19 -5.36
C ALA A 51 18.78 11.31 -4.09
N ASP A 52 18.77 11.92 -2.91
CA ASP A 52 18.70 11.20 -1.65
C ASP A 52 17.29 10.67 -1.36
N GLU A 53 16.26 11.42 -1.72
CA GLU A 53 14.86 10.98 -1.64
C GLU A 53 14.59 9.81 -2.61
N SER A 54 15.10 9.87 -3.84
CA SER A 54 14.98 8.74 -4.79
C SER A 54 15.67 7.50 -4.24
N LYS A 55 16.88 7.62 -3.72
CA LYS A 55 17.61 6.49 -3.12
C LYS A 55 16.86 5.86 -1.94
N THR A 56 16.04 6.62 -1.24
CA THR A 56 15.33 6.15 -0.05
C THR A 56 13.90 5.74 -0.38
N PHE A 57 13.09 6.67 -0.84
CA PHE A 57 11.64 6.45 -0.94
C PHE A 57 11.22 5.79 -2.24
N GLU A 58 11.79 6.20 -3.38
CA GLU A 58 11.56 5.50 -4.64
C GLU A 58 12.06 4.06 -4.57
N ALA A 59 13.25 3.84 -4.00
CA ALA A 59 13.79 2.50 -3.80
C ALA A 59 12.90 1.63 -2.90
N LEU A 60 12.29 2.20 -1.84
CA LEU A 60 11.36 1.48 -0.98
C LEU A 60 10.09 1.07 -1.73
N VAL A 61 9.51 1.95 -2.53
CA VAL A 61 8.33 1.61 -3.36
C VAL A 61 8.66 0.54 -4.39
N LEU A 62 9.79 0.65 -5.08
CA LEU A 62 10.21 -0.37 -6.05
C LEU A 62 10.50 -1.71 -5.38
N HIS A 63 11.03 -1.68 -4.16
CA HIS A 63 11.24 -2.89 -3.38
C HIS A 63 9.92 -3.51 -2.90
N GLU A 64 8.94 -2.69 -2.48
CA GLU A 64 7.58 -3.14 -2.18
C GLU A 64 6.99 -3.90 -3.37
N ASN A 65 7.04 -3.31 -4.57
CA ASN A 65 6.58 -3.94 -5.81
C ASN A 65 7.24 -5.31 -6.03
N TRP A 66 8.56 -5.39 -5.88
CA TRP A 66 9.31 -6.63 -6.05
C TRP A 66 8.91 -7.72 -5.04
N LEU A 67 8.70 -7.34 -3.77
CA LEU A 67 8.24 -8.27 -2.72
C LEU A 67 6.86 -8.84 -3.04
N LEU A 68 5.93 -8.01 -3.51
CA LEU A 68 4.60 -8.42 -3.91
C LEU A 68 4.64 -9.39 -5.09
N ASP A 69 5.42 -9.08 -6.15
CA ASP A 69 5.57 -9.93 -7.33
C ASP A 69 6.19 -11.29 -7.00
N ARG A 70 7.09 -11.33 -6.02
CA ARG A 70 7.72 -12.56 -5.52
C ARG A 70 6.95 -13.25 -4.41
N ARG A 71 5.83 -12.66 -3.97
CA ARG A 71 4.99 -13.18 -2.88
C ARG A 71 5.77 -13.36 -1.57
N HIS A 72 6.72 -12.47 -1.32
CA HIS A 72 7.44 -12.35 -0.05
C HIS A 72 6.62 -11.50 0.94
N PHE A 73 5.41 -11.95 1.24
CA PHE A 73 4.42 -11.16 1.97
C PHE A 73 4.82 -10.86 3.42
N GLU A 74 5.55 -11.76 4.07
CA GLU A 74 6.05 -11.56 5.43
C GLU A 74 7.11 -10.43 5.46
N MET A 75 7.95 -10.33 4.43
CA MET A 75 8.88 -9.22 4.27
C MET A 75 8.14 -7.92 3.90
N TRP A 76 7.17 -7.99 2.99
CA TRP A 76 6.32 -6.86 2.64
C TRP A 76 5.62 -6.26 3.87
N TYR A 77 5.09 -7.10 4.76
CA TYR A 77 4.44 -6.67 5.99
C TYR A 77 5.38 -5.87 6.92
N GLN A 78 6.67 -6.18 6.94
CA GLN A 78 7.66 -5.48 7.75
C GLN A 78 8.00 -4.06 7.23
N LEU A 79 7.67 -3.76 5.96
CA LEU A 79 7.81 -2.40 5.42
C LEU A 79 6.85 -1.38 6.05
N TYR A 80 5.80 -1.84 6.71
CA TYR A 80 4.75 -1.00 7.25
C TYR A 80 4.95 -0.71 8.74
N THR A 81 4.48 0.48 9.18
CA THR A 81 4.45 0.84 10.61
C THR A 81 3.42 0.00 11.36
N ARG A 82 3.47 0.07 12.69
CA ARG A 82 2.51 -0.64 13.56
C ARG A 82 1.08 -0.09 13.46
N GLU A 83 0.92 1.18 13.12
CA GLU A 83 -0.39 1.84 12.98
C GLU A 83 -0.67 2.23 11.53
N CYS A 84 -0.37 1.33 10.60
CA CYS A 84 -0.50 1.58 9.18
C CYS A 84 -1.93 1.42 8.66
N SER A 85 -2.17 1.97 7.47
CA SER A 85 -3.32 1.63 6.65
C SER A 85 -2.93 1.39 5.19
N TYR A 86 -3.62 0.45 4.57
CA TYR A 86 -3.59 0.16 3.16
C TYR A 86 -5.01 0.34 2.61
N TRP A 87 -5.19 1.27 1.68
CA TRP A 87 -6.51 1.73 1.28
C TRP A 87 -6.65 1.84 -0.23
N ILE A 88 -7.71 1.23 -0.77
CA ILE A 88 -8.11 1.32 -2.18
C ILE A 88 -9.54 1.85 -2.21
N PRO A 89 -9.77 3.16 -2.37
CA PRO A 89 -11.11 3.71 -2.51
C PRO A 89 -11.76 3.29 -3.82
N ALA A 90 -13.08 3.06 -3.81
CA ALA A 90 -13.88 2.77 -5.00
C ALA A 90 -14.31 4.06 -5.70
N VAL A 91 -13.36 4.88 -6.12
CA VAL A 91 -13.62 6.15 -6.81
C VAL A 91 -12.83 6.22 -8.09
N HIS A 92 -13.35 6.98 -9.06
CA HIS A 92 -12.54 7.44 -10.17
C HIS A 92 -11.52 8.46 -9.66
N ASP A 93 -10.34 8.30 -10.19
CA ASP A 93 -9.22 9.19 -10.15
C ASP A 93 -9.55 10.64 -9.78
N LEU A 94 -9.37 10.98 -8.54
CA LEU A 94 -9.31 12.38 -8.16
C LEU A 94 -8.33 12.50 -6.99
N PRO A 95 -7.04 12.75 -7.28
CA PRO A 95 -6.18 13.24 -6.24
C PRO A 95 -6.84 14.49 -5.68
N GLY A 96 -7.24 14.44 -4.42
CA GLY A 96 -7.84 15.56 -3.74
C GLY A 96 -9.30 15.83 -4.06
N ASN A 97 -10.14 14.82 -4.12
CA ASN A 97 -11.56 15.04 -3.96
C ASN A 97 -11.83 15.41 -2.47
N PRO A 98 -12.02 16.70 -2.16
CA PRO A 98 -12.21 17.13 -0.77
C PRO A 98 -13.53 16.64 -0.17
N GLU A 99 -14.46 16.16 -1.00
CA GLU A 99 -15.72 15.58 -0.56
C GLU A 99 -15.60 14.08 -0.26
N PHE A 100 -14.45 13.46 -0.56
CA PHE A 100 -14.28 12.05 -0.31
C PHE A 100 -14.07 11.76 1.19
N ASP A 101 -15.03 11.07 1.78
CA ASP A 101 -14.99 10.65 3.16
C ASP A 101 -14.84 9.11 3.26
N PRO A 102 -13.72 8.62 3.80
CA PRO A 102 -13.48 7.17 3.93
C PRO A 102 -14.49 6.45 4.83
N GLN A 103 -15.24 7.17 5.68
CA GLN A 103 -16.29 6.57 6.51
C GLN A 103 -17.62 6.36 5.78
N SER A 104 -17.93 7.20 4.79
CA SER A 104 -19.23 7.21 4.10
C SER A 104 -19.17 6.69 2.67
N HIS A 105 -18.00 6.67 2.06
CA HIS A 105 -17.83 6.20 0.68
C HIS A 105 -17.36 4.75 0.60
N VAL A 106 -17.77 4.08 -0.47
CA VAL A 106 -17.40 2.68 -0.72
C VAL A 106 -15.90 2.56 -0.93
N THR A 107 -15.32 1.51 -0.37
CA THR A 107 -13.92 1.16 -0.54
C THR A 107 -13.79 -0.26 -1.09
N ILE A 108 -12.84 -0.47 -2.00
CA ILE A 108 -12.48 -1.80 -2.51
C ILE A 108 -11.73 -2.57 -1.42
N ALA A 109 -10.79 -1.93 -0.78
CA ALA A 109 -10.05 -2.47 0.35
C ALA A 109 -9.69 -1.36 1.35
N PHE A 110 -9.84 -1.66 2.63
CA PHE A 110 -9.32 -0.86 3.72
C PHE A 110 -8.79 -1.81 4.79
N ASP A 111 -7.49 -1.90 4.84
CA ASP A 111 -6.80 -2.80 5.74
C ASP A 111 -5.92 -2.01 6.70
N ASP A 112 -6.14 -2.24 7.98
CA ASP A 112 -5.23 -1.89 9.06
C ASP A 112 -4.14 -2.96 9.19
N ARG A 113 -3.20 -2.75 10.09
CA ARG A 113 -2.10 -3.69 10.35
C ARG A 113 -2.60 -5.12 10.56
N ARG A 114 -3.65 -5.31 11.35
CA ARG A 114 -4.24 -6.62 11.64
C ARG A 114 -4.81 -7.28 10.38
N ARG A 115 -5.61 -6.54 9.59
CA ARG A 115 -6.21 -7.08 8.36
C ARG A 115 -5.18 -7.44 7.30
N MET A 116 -4.10 -6.65 7.20
CA MET A 116 -2.97 -7.00 6.34
C MET A 116 -2.36 -8.34 6.77
N GLY A 117 -2.16 -8.53 8.05
CA GLY A 117 -1.69 -9.80 8.63
C GLY A 117 -2.65 -10.95 8.34
N ASP A 118 -3.95 -10.76 8.61
CA ASP A 118 -4.99 -11.77 8.36
C ASP A 118 -4.98 -12.24 6.89
N ARG A 119 -4.77 -11.33 5.92
CA ARG A 119 -4.65 -11.68 4.50
C ARG A 119 -3.46 -12.59 4.23
N ILE A 120 -2.30 -12.29 4.81
CA ILE A 120 -1.10 -13.11 4.62
C ILE A 120 -1.29 -14.50 5.22
N VAL A 121 -1.78 -14.55 6.46
CA VAL A 121 -2.09 -15.81 7.14
C VAL A 121 -3.04 -16.65 6.28
N TRP A 122 -4.13 -16.05 5.80
CA TRP A 122 -5.11 -16.74 4.96
C TRP A 122 -4.48 -17.32 3.69
N LEU A 123 -3.63 -16.55 3.00
CA LEU A 123 -2.91 -17.03 1.82
C LEU A 123 -2.02 -18.25 2.13
N ARG A 124 -1.43 -18.33 3.32
CA ARG A 124 -0.56 -19.44 3.72
C ARG A 124 -1.33 -20.68 4.15
N THR A 125 -2.62 -20.60 4.44
CA THR A 125 -3.43 -21.78 4.80
C THR A 125 -3.65 -22.76 3.64
N GLY A 126 -3.46 -22.34 2.40
CA GLY A 126 -3.75 -23.16 1.22
C GLY A 126 -5.25 -23.33 0.92
N VAL A 127 -6.14 -22.67 1.68
CA VAL A 127 -7.61 -22.71 1.45
C VAL A 127 -8.17 -21.41 0.89
N ALA A 128 -7.33 -20.48 0.50
CA ALA A 128 -7.71 -19.25 -0.18
C ALA A 128 -8.10 -19.52 -1.66
N TYR A 129 -9.19 -20.25 -1.88
CA TYR A 129 -9.58 -20.76 -3.21
C TYR A 129 -9.71 -19.67 -4.27
N SER A 130 -10.10 -18.44 -3.90
CA SER A 130 -10.14 -17.29 -4.81
C SER A 130 -8.75 -16.89 -5.34
N GLN A 131 -7.68 -17.37 -4.69
CA GLN A 131 -6.28 -17.10 -5.04
C GLN A 131 -5.50 -18.35 -5.43
N LEU A 132 -6.17 -19.46 -5.67
CA LEU A 132 -5.54 -20.71 -6.09
C LEU A 132 -5.98 -21.09 -7.52
N PRO A 133 -5.07 -21.36 -8.46
CA PRO A 133 -3.61 -21.17 -8.32
C PRO A 133 -3.24 -19.70 -8.11
N PRO A 134 -2.10 -19.40 -7.47
CA PRO A 134 -1.67 -18.03 -7.22
C PRO A 134 -1.50 -17.25 -8.53
N SER A 135 -1.88 -15.98 -8.51
CA SER A 135 -1.62 -15.08 -9.63
C SER A 135 -0.13 -14.76 -9.78
N TYR A 136 0.28 -14.53 -11.01
CA TYR A 136 1.54 -13.88 -11.33
C TYR A 136 1.25 -12.40 -11.54
N THR A 137 1.98 -11.56 -10.83
CA THR A 137 1.84 -10.10 -10.92
C THR A 137 3.12 -9.45 -11.39
N MET A 138 2.99 -8.29 -12.01
CA MET A 138 4.10 -7.41 -12.36
C MET A 138 3.69 -5.98 -12.05
N HIS A 139 4.25 -5.43 -10.99
CA HIS A 139 4.06 -4.05 -10.57
C HIS A 139 5.11 -3.16 -11.22
N MET A 140 4.66 -2.06 -11.80
CA MET A 140 5.52 -1.00 -12.33
C MET A 140 5.10 0.33 -11.72
N SER A 141 6.04 1.07 -11.17
CA SER A 141 5.84 2.42 -10.64
C SER A 141 6.77 3.41 -11.31
N THR A 142 6.27 4.61 -11.58
CA THR A 142 7.02 5.68 -12.26
C THR A 142 6.47 7.05 -11.88
N GLY A 143 7.12 8.12 -12.34
CA GLY A 143 6.61 9.48 -12.14
C GLY A 143 6.59 9.90 -10.67
N PHE A 144 7.60 9.51 -9.92
CA PHE A 144 7.71 9.80 -8.49
C PHE A 144 7.85 11.30 -8.24
N VAL A 145 6.98 11.81 -7.37
CA VAL A 145 7.01 13.20 -6.90
C VAL A 145 6.82 13.26 -5.40
N ARG A 146 7.51 14.19 -4.77
CA ARG A 146 7.28 14.56 -3.38
C ARG A 146 6.08 15.48 -3.28
N VAL A 147 5.08 15.10 -2.51
CA VAL A 147 3.91 15.92 -2.21
C VAL A 147 4.12 16.63 -0.88
N PRO A 148 3.87 17.95 -0.76
CA PRO A 148 3.97 18.67 0.49
C PRO A 148 3.00 18.10 1.53
N SER A 149 3.51 17.85 2.76
CA SER A 149 2.71 17.46 3.93
C SER A 149 2.72 18.57 4.97
N ASP A 150 1.56 18.80 5.60
CA ASP A 150 1.43 19.75 6.71
C ASP A 150 1.86 19.13 8.05
N ARG A 151 2.15 17.81 8.06
CA ARG A 151 2.53 17.08 9.27
C ARG A 151 4.04 16.88 9.36
N PRO A 152 4.66 17.34 10.47
CA PRO A 152 6.08 17.09 10.71
C PRO A 152 6.41 15.59 10.78
N GLY A 153 7.56 15.22 10.25
CA GLY A 153 8.04 13.82 10.29
C GLY A 153 7.41 12.89 9.25
N GLU A 154 6.49 13.39 8.43
CA GLU A 154 5.92 12.63 7.31
C GLU A 154 6.59 13.00 5.98
N VAL A 155 6.84 12.00 5.17
CA VAL A 155 7.27 12.15 3.78
C VAL A 155 6.21 11.54 2.88
N LYS A 156 5.64 12.34 1.98
CA LYS A 156 4.60 11.88 1.05
C LYS A 156 5.17 11.76 -0.36
N ILE A 157 5.08 10.57 -0.90
CA ILE A 157 5.52 10.26 -2.27
C ILE A 157 4.32 9.78 -3.06
N ARG A 158 4.05 10.45 -4.19
CA ARG A 158 3.05 10.01 -5.16
C ARG A 158 3.75 9.47 -6.40
N SER A 159 3.25 8.35 -6.92
CA SER A 159 3.71 7.73 -8.16
C SER A 159 2.53 7.29 -9.02
N GLN A 160 2.76 7.15 -10.31
CA GLN A 160 1.87 6.43 -11.21
C GLN A 160 2.23 4.94 -11.18
N PHE A 161 1.23 4.08 -11.38
CA PHE A 161 1.49 2.66 -11.45
C PHE A 161 0.76 1.98 -12.60
N LEU A 162 1.31 0.85 -13.01
CA LEU A 162 0.67 -0.13 -13.87
C LEU A 162 0.96 -1.51 -13.27
N LEU A 163 -0.10 -2.28 -13.08
CA LEU A 163 -0.04 -3.66 -12.61
C LEU A 163 -0.65 -4.58 -13.66
N GLN A 164 0.08 -5.61 -14.02
CA GLN A 164 -0.45 -6.73 -14.80
C GLN A 164 -0.61 -7.96 -13.92
N GLU A 165 -1.77 -8.59 -14.01
CA GLU A 165 -2.06 -9.85 -13.34
C GLU A 165 -2.39 -10.91 -14.36
N MET A 166 -1.76 -12.07 -14.23
CA MET A 166 -2.03 -13.25 -15.02
C MET A 166 -2.35 -14.42 -14.10
N ARG A 167 -3.49 -15.04 -14.30
CA ARG A 167 -3.92 -16.19 -13.51
C ARG A 167 -4.45 -17.30 -14.39
N SER A 168 -3.72 -18.41 -14.48
CA SER A 168 -4.12 -19.60 -15.24
C SER A 168 -4.49 -19.25 -16.69
N SER A 169 -5.69 -19.62 -17.16
CA SER A 169 -6.20 -19.37 -18.51
C SER A 169 -7.00 -18.08 -18.62
N ASN A 170 -7.08 -17.26 -17.56
CA ASN A 170 -7.78 -15.99 -17.61
C ASN A 170 -7.05 -14.99 -18.51
N PRO A 171 -7.78 -14.07 -19.16
CA PRO A 171 -7.13 -12.93 -19.80
C PRO A 171 -6.27 -12.16 -18.80
N VAL A 172 -5.17 -11.59 -19.28
CA VAL A 172 -4.33 -10.69 -18.46
C VAL A 172 -5.18 -9.49 -18.04
N GLN A 173 -5.26 -9.28 -16.72
CA GLN A 173 -5.89 -8.09 -16.17
C GLN A 173 -4.83 -7.01 -16.01
N THR A 174 -5.16 -5.79 -16.43
CA THR A 174 -4.29 -4.63 -16.26
C THR A 174 -5.00 -3.61 -15.39
N LEU A 175 -4.36 -3.20 -14.31
CA LEU A 175 -4.79 -2.10 -13.45
C LEU A 175 -3.80 -0.95 -13.57
N SER A 176 -4.30 0.26 -13.50
CA SER A 176 -3.46 1.46 -13.53
C SER A 176 -4.10 2.60 -12.73
N GLY A 177 -3.28 3.57 -12.40
CA GLY A 177 -3.71 4.72 -11.63
C GLY A 177 -2.53 5.41 -10.96
N TRP A 178 -2.74 5.92 -9.77
CA TRP A 178 -1.67 6.48 -8.95
C TRP A 178 -1.67 5.86 -7.54
N MET A 179 -0.51 5.88 -6.92
CA MET A 179 -0.32 5.46 -5.53
C MET A 179 0.25 6.62 -4.72
N GLY A 180 -0.23 6.75 -3.49
CA GLY A 180 0.34 7.65 -2.49
C GLY A 180 0.89 6.84 -1.32
N HIS A 181 2.16 7.08 -0.99
CA HIS A 181 2.82 6.49 0.16
C HIS A 181 3.18 7.59 1.15
N VAL A 182 2.71 7.48 2.37
CA VAL A 182 3.16 8.29 3.50
C VAL A 182 4.17 7.49 4.28
N PHE A 183 5.39 8.00 4.35
CA PHE A 183 6.46 7.40 5.10
C PHE A 183 6.64 8.11 6.44
N LYS A 184 6.89 7.33 7.49
CA LYS A 184 7.31 7.77 8.82
C LYS A 184 8.52 6.99 9.28
N GLU A 185 9.30 7.60 10.13
CA GLU A 185 10.39 6.92 10.80
C GLU A 185 9.88 6.15 12.03
N GLU A 186 10.10 4.84 12.05
CA GLU A 186 9.81 3.96 13.17
C GLU A 186 11.01 3.06 13.43
N ASP A 187 11.47 3.00 14.67
CA ASP A 187 12.64 2.23 15.09
C ASP A 187 13.92 2.59 14.29
N GLY A 188 14.06 3.89 13.92
CA GLY A 188 15.19 4.43 13.15
C GLY A 188 15.19 4.00 11.68
N ARG A 189 14.04 3.63 11.12
CA ARG A 189 13.86 3.23 9.72
C ARG A 189 12.64 3.92 9.13
N TRP A 190 12.72 4.33 7.86
CA TRP A 190 11.57 4.80 7.13
C TRP A 190 10.65 3.64 6.78
N LYS A 191 9.41 3.69 7.22
CA LYS A 191 8.38 2.69 6.94
C LYS A 191 7.15 3.33 6.31
N ILE A 192 6.36 2.54 5.61
CA ILE A 192 5.07 2.96 5.05
C ILE A 192 4.06 3.04 6.19
N ASP A 193 3.57 4.23 6.45
CA ASP A 193 2.55 4.49 7.48
C ASP A 193 1.15 4.39 6.88
N ARG A 194 0.94 5.00 5.73
CA ARG A 194 -0.32 4.93 4.99
C ARG A 194 -0.05 4.77 3.50
N LYS A 195 -0.76 3.85 2.87
CA LYS A 195 -0.75 3.68 1.43
C LYS A 195 -2.16 3.87 0.90
N ILE A 196 -2.31 4.69 -0.13
CA ILE A 196 -3.52 4.80 -0.93
C ILE A 196 -3.24 4.35 -2.35
N VAL A 197 -4.17 3.59 -2.93
CA VAL A 197 -4.12 3.18 -4.33
C VAL A 197 -5.40 3.69 -5.00
N SER A 198 -5.27 4.66 -5.89
CA SER A 198 -6.39 5.17 -6.68
C SER A 198 -6.36 4.53 -8.06
N LEU A 199 -7.36 3.69 -8.32
CA LEU A 199 -7.52 3.04 -9.61
C LEU A 199 -8.17 3.98 -10.62
N LEU A 200 -7.67 3.99 -11.86
CA LEU A 200 -8.26 4.77 -12.96
C LEU A 200 -9.72 4.35 -13.23
N ASP A 201 -10.05 3.11 -12.96
CA ASP A 201 -11.37 2.51 -13.16
C ASP A 201 -11.98 1.96 -11.86
N GLY A 202 -11.66 2.56 -10.73
CA GLY A 202 -12.04 2.09 -9.39
C GLY A 202 -13.55 1.93 -9.14
N GLN A 203 -14.40 2.50 -10.01
CA GLN A 203 -15.86 2.30 -9.96
C GLN A 203 -16.35 1.18 -10.88
N ARG A 204 -15.47 0.55 -11.65
CA ARG A 204 -15.86 -0.57 -12.52
C ARG A 204 -15.78 -1.89 -11.77
N THR A 205 -16.51 -2.88 -12.29
CA THR A 205 -16.40 -4.25 -11.79
C THR A 205 -15.09 -4.86 -12.26
N HIS A 206 -14.29 -5.36 -11.31
CA HIS A 206 -13.08 -6.11 -11.57
C HIS A 206 -13.36 -7.61 -11.39
N HIS A 207 -12.69 -8.43 -12.19
CA HIS A 207 -12.86 -9.89 -12.12
C HIS A 207 -12.37 -10.45 -10.77
N ASN A 208 -11.27 -9.95 -10.28
CA ASN A 208 -10.66 -10.38 -9.03
C ASN A 208 -9.66 -9.32 -8.56
N LEU A 209 -9.84 -8.81 -7.35
CA LEU A 209 -8.91 -7.89 -6.67
C LEU A 209 -8.47 -8.49 -5.33
N THR A 210 -8.24 -9.79 -5.29
CA THR A 210 -7.81 -10.46 -4.05
C THR A 210 -6.29 -10.41 -3.86
N TYR A 211 -5.53 -10.10 -4.91
CA TYR A 211 -4.10 -9.85 -4.82
C TYR A 211 -3.83 -8.42 -4.30
N LEU A 212 -2.64 -8.24 -3.76
CA LEU A 212 -2.19 -6.93 -3.26
C LEU A 212 -1.66 -6.07 -4.41
N ILE A 213 -1.91 -4.77 -4.36
CA ILE A 213 -1.55 -3.76 -5.37
C ILE A 213 -0.47 -2.84 -4.80
#